data_405751363f1eec385fb49c85598a5e93
#
_entry.id   405751363f1eec385fb49c85598a5e93
#
_cell.length_a   1.000
_cell.length_b   1.000
_cell.length_c   1.000
_cell.angle_alpha   90.00
_cell.angle_beta   90.00
_cell.angle_gamma   90.00
#
_symmetry.space_group_name_H-M   'P 1'
#
loop_
_entity.id
_entity.type
_entity.pdbx_description
1 polymer ?
#
loop_
_entity_poly.entity_id
_entity_poly.type
_entity_poly.pdbx_seq_one_letter_code
_entity_poly.pdbx_strand_id
1 'polypeptide(L)'
;MKKRLLSVALCGLFLADALAVEIRVAPGQPLDAAFREAREMRRLGSIGHNDTLFITLADGVHRIVEALMLRPEDSGTPQSPTVVRAEHAGCATIDGGVALTGWRRATREELRGVPSATQPNLWVCDAPRVNGRIVETRQLWQDGRRLPQASLVPQDSLLPMLAFDKEHREIHIPARYATFLSRNPHFQPWMLVHQRWAIALLRIKEVVMADTLAKITFLEPESRREFEHPWPQPVIGDTLDDGRIVSSSFNLLGDVSLLDRPGEWVQSYPNGLIYYVSGDKGGARPSAEITIPVAEQLVRVEGSLERPVHDILFDGIRFAHTVWTTPNREGWVTLQAGFPIVDAYKLAEPGLPHKASLENQAWIGRPQSAVTLFGARYVNFSHCQFVNLGACGVDFVESSSRCDVADCHFEDVGATAVLIGHFATGGHETHAPFLPFSADALCREMRVVRCRVKDVGMEDWGASAINAGYVSSTTIAQNEVSGCKWSGICLGWGWLPAPKEKASLRRWPMRDNHLTGNHVFDFGLQLHDCGALYTLSYQPGSSIEGNRLERMGRAPFATNQRVFYIYLDEATDGFTIRDNVMPEWRIGQNQTGPKMKIEE
;
A
#
# COMPACT_ATOMS: atom_id res chain seq x y z
N MET A 1 -76.90 30.45 13.65
CA MET A 1 -75.88 29.50 14.19
C MET A 1 -75.79 28.28 13.30
N LYS A 2 -74.78 28.24 12.41
CA LYS A 2 -74.52 27.04 11.54
C LYS A 2 -73.22 26.43 12.00
N LYS A 3 -73.28 25.23 12.55
CA LYS A 3 -72.10 24.41 12.89
C LYS A 3 -71.51 23.81 11.61
N ARG A 4 -70.26 24.13 11.33
CA ARG A 4 -69.46 23.43 10.31
C ARG A 4 -68.77 22.25 10.95
N LEU A 5 -69.05 21.06 10.49
CA LEU A 5 -68.26 19.85 10.77
C LEU A 5 -66.99 19.92 9.91
N LEU A 6 -65.86 19.78 10.59
CA LEU A 6 -64.54 19.63 9.96
C LEU A 6 -64.28 18.13 9.85
N SER A 7 -64.30 17.58 8.64
CA SER A 7 -63.87 16.23 8.34
C SER A 7 -62.34 16.20 8.33
N VAL A 8 -61.71 15.53 9.30
CA VAL A 8 -60.31 15.22 9.31
C VAL A 8 -60.13 13.93 8.47
N ALA A 9 -59.56 14.11 7.26
CA ALA A 9 -59.10 12.97 6.47
C ALA A 9 -57.82 12.44 7.08
N LEU A 10 -57.86 11.25 7.68
CA LEU A 10 -56.70 10.50 8.14
C LEU A 10 -56.01 9.95 6.88
N CYS A 11 -54.95 10.62 6.40
CA CYS A 11 -53.99 10.04 5.46
C CYS A 11 -53.22 8.97 6.20
N GLY A 12 -53.60 7.72 6.04
CA GLY A 12 -52.78 6.58 6.44
C GLY A 12 -51.49 6.56 5.61
N LEU A 13 -50.39 7.00 6.18
CA LEU A 13 -49.05 6.71 5.68
C LEU A 13 -48.86 5.18 5.88
N PHE A 14 -49.04 4.44 4.80
CA PHE A 14 -48.46 3.09 4.73
C PHE A 14 -46.93 3.27 4.76
N LEU A 15 -46.33 3.16 5.94
CA LEU A 15 -44.93 2.80 6.06
C LEU A 15 -44.85 1.37 5.50
N ALA A 16 -44.44 1.23 4.25
CA ALA A 16 -44.04 -0.06 3.73
C ALA A 16 -42.85 -0.50 4.58
N ASP A 17 -43.02 -1.54 5.38
CA ASP A 17 -41.93 -2.17 6.11
C ASP A 17 -40.86 -2.56 5.09
N ALA A 18 -39.65 -2.00 5.21
CA ALA A 18 -38.52 -2.42 4.41
C ALA A 18 -38.21 -3.88 4.76
N LEU A 19 -38.39 -4.78 3.80
CA LEU A 19 -38.04 -6.19 3.96
C LEU A 19 -36.53 -6.35 3.74
N ALA A 20 -35.94 -7.29 4.44
CA ALA A 20 -34.55 -7.71 4.24
C ALA A 20 -34.54 -8.95 3.34
N VAL A 21 -33.85 -8.87 2.22
CA VAL A 21 -33.58 -10.02 1.36
C VAL A 21 -32.16 -10.50 1.67
N GLU A 22 -32.00 -11.76 2.03
CA GLU A 22 -30.70 -12.28 2.47
C GLU A 22 -30.24 -13.46 1.63
N ILE A 23 -28.99 -13.37 1.15
CA ILE A 23 -28.23 -14.45 0.55
C ILE A 23 -27.12 -14.80 1.53
N ARG A 24 -27.14 -16.01 2.09
CA ARG A 24 -26.11 -16.48 3.03
C ARG A 24 -25.06 -17.29 2.29
N VAL A 25 -23.78 -17.00 2.56
CA VAL A 25 -22.64 -17.70 1.97
C VAL A 25 -21.87 -18.41 3.08
N ALA A 26 -21.75 -19.72 3.01
CA ALA A 26 -20.93 -20.50 3.94
C ALA A 26 -19.47 -20.61 3.45
N PRO A 27 -18.50 -20.83 4.35
CA PRO A 27 -17.13 -21.13 3.97
C PRO A 27 -17.06 -22.27 2.93
N GLY A 28 -16.24 -22.06 1.88
CA GLY A 28 -16.12 -23.00 0.75
C GLY A 28 -17.16 -22.82 -0.36
N GLN A 29 -18.19 -22.00 -0.18
CA GLN A 29 -19.07 -21.60 -1.26
C GLN A 29 -18.46 -20.43 -2.07
N PRO A 30 -18.62 -20.42 -3.41
CA PRO A 30 -18.09 -19.35 -4.24
C PRO A 30 -18.80 -18.01 -3.97
N LEU A 31 -18.08 -16.98 -3.59
CA LEU A 31 -18.63 -15.64 -3.34
C LEU A 31 -19.27 -15.04 -4.60
N ASP A 32 -18.68 -15.23 -5.76
CA ASP A 32 -19.20 -14.74 -7.03
C ASP A 32 -20.57 -15.33 -7.39
N ALA A 33 -20.91 -16.52 -6.89
CA ALA A 33 -22.23 -17.11 -7.07
C ALA A 33 -23.32 -16.30 -6.36
N ALA A 34 -23.06 -15.83 -5.13
CA ALA A 34 -23.99 -14.98 -4.39
C ALA A 34 -24.24 -13.65 -5.11
N PHE A 35 -23.19 -13.04 -5.67
CA PHE A 35 -23.36 -11.82 -6.46
C PHE A 35 -24.11 -12.06 -7.78
N ARG A 36 -23.92 -13.21 -8.45
CA ARG A 36 -24.73 -13.57 -9.61
C ARG A 36 -26.21 -13.73 -9.24
N GLU A 37 -26.49 -14.39 -8.13
CA GLU A 37 -27.85 -14.53 -7.60
C GLU A 37 -28.47 -13.17 -7.28
N ALA A 38 -27.74 -12.29 -6.61
CA ALA A 38 -28.16 -10.94 -6.28
C ALA A 38 -28.53 -10.13 -7.53
N ARG A 39 -27.69 -10.16 -8.59
CA ARG A 39 -27.96 -9.51 -9.88
C ARG A 39 -29.26 -10.03 -10.51
N GLU A 40 -29.44 -11.35 -10.50
CA GLU A 40 -30.63 -11.96 -11.09
C GLU A 40 -31.89 -11.59 -10.30
N MET A 41 -31.84 -11.55 -8.98
CA MET A 41 -32.96 -11.12 -8.14
C MET A 41 -33.33 -9.66 -8.42
N ARG A 42 -32.35 -8.75 -8.57
CA ARG A 42 -32.59 -7.35 -8.95
C ARG A 42 -33.17 -7.27 -10.35
N ARG A 43 -32.62 -8.00 -11.33
CA ARG A 43 -33.09 -8.03 -12.71
C ARG A 43 -34.55 -8.51 -12.84
N LEU A 44 -34.93 -9.48 -12.04
CA LEU A 44 -36.30 -10.03 -12.01
C LEU A 44 -37.27 -9.20 -11.17
N GLY A 45 -36.82 -8.17 -10.47
CA GLY A 45 -37.63 -7.37 -9.56
C GLY A 45 -38.04 -8.12 -8.30
N SER A 46 -37.30 -9.17 -7.93
CA SER A 46 -37.55 -9.94 -6.70
C SER A 46 -37.10 -9.21 -5.42
N ILE A 47 -36.34 -8.13 -5.57
CA ILE A 47 -35.96 -7.22 -4.50
C ILE A 47 -36.81 -5.96 -4.65
N GLY A 48 -37.58 -5.63 -3.62
CA GLY A 48 -38.43 -4.46 -3.61
C GLY A 48 -37.65 -3.16 -3.61
N HIS A 49 -38.31 -2.07 -4.01
CA HIS A 49 -37.67 -0.75 -4.14
C HIS A 49 -37.05 -0.23 -2.83
N ASN A 50 -37.60 -0.64 -1.69
CA ASN A 50 -37.12 -0.25 -0.35
C ASN A 50 -36.45 -1.40 0.42
N ASP A 51 -36.23 -2.56 -0.21
CA ASP A 51 -35.68 -3.72 0.47
C ASP A 51 -34.15 -3.66 0.45
N THR A 52 -33.50 -3.84 1.59
CA THR A 52 -32.06 -4.01 1.65
C THR A 52 -31.67 -5.43 1.24
N LEU A 53 -30.74 -5.55 0.29
CA LEU A 53 -30.13 -6.83 -0.06
C LEU A 53 -28.91 -7.08 0.82
N PHE A 54 -28.95 -8.15 1.62
CA PHE A 54 -27.80 -8.62 2.39
C PHE A 54 -27.15 -9.83 1.72
N ILE A 55 -25.83 -9.76 1.54
CA ILE A 55 -24.97 -10.91 1.26
C ILE A 55 -24.20 -11.17 2.55
N THR A 56 -24.67 -12.14 3.34
CA THR A 56 -24.13 -12.43 4.67
C THR A 56 -23.14 -13.58 4.60
N LEU A 57 -21.89 -13.31 4.93
CA LEU A 57 -20.81 -14.27 5.04
C LEU A 57 -20.89 -14.94 6.41
N ALA A 58 -21.10 -16.25 6.44
CA ALA A 58 -21.03 -17.02 7.68
C ALA A 58 -19.61 -16.98 8.26
N ASP A 59 -19.48 -17.16 9.56
CA ASP A 59 -18.19 -17.19 10.24
C ASP A 59 -17.24 -18.21 9.62
N GLY A 60 -15.97 -17.83 9.49
CA GLY A 60 -14.92 -18.68 8.95
C GLY A 60 -14.18 -18.06 7.77
N VAL A 61 -13.47 -18.90 7.02
CA VAL A 61 -12.57 -18.48 5.94
C VAL A 61 -13.21 -18.71 4.58
N HIS A 62 -13.46 -17.63 3.85
CA HIS A 62 -13.93 -17.60 2.47
C HIS A 62 -12.73 -17.42 1.55
N ARG A 63 -12.13 -18.52 1.11
CA ARG A 63 -10.93 -18.50 0.29
C ARG A 63 -11.24 -18.12 -1.14
N ILE A 64 -10.40 -17.22 -1.68
CA ILE A 64 -10.44 -16.82 -3.07
C ILE A 64 -9.04 -16.88 -3.68
N VAL A 65 -8.95 -17.23 -4.94
CA VAL A 65 -7.70 -17.21 -5.72
C VAL A 65 -7.74 -16.17 -6.83
N GLU A 66 -8.93 -15.71 -7.18
CA GLU A 66 -9.21 -14.65 -8.14
C GLU A 66 -10.09 -13.60 -7.49
N ALA A 67 -9.87 -12.33 -7.85
CA ALA A 67 -10.61 -11.23 -7.25
C ALA A 67 -12.11 -11.33 -7.47
N LEU A 68 -12.90 -11.06 -6.44
CA LEU A 68 -14.33 -10.83 -6.55
C LEU A 68 -14.57 -9.57 -7.39
N MET A 69 -15.19 -9.73 -8.57
CA MET A 69 -15.44 -8.65 -9.50
C MET A 69 -16.83 -8.05 -9.31
N LEU A 70 -16.89 -6.76 -8.95
CA LEU A 70 -18.12 -5.99 -8.85
C LEU A 70 -18.25 -5.03 -10.02
N ARG A 71 -19.45 -4.98 -10.60
CA ARG A 71 -19.79 -4.19 -11.77
C ARG A 71 -21.01 -3.31 -11.52
N PRO A 72 -21.38 -2.37 -12.40
CA PRO A 72 -22.58 -1.55 -12.23
C PRO A 72 -23.87 -2.33 -11.96
N GLU A 73 -23.95 -3.58 -12.45
CA GLU A 73 -25.09 -4.46 -12.23
C GLU A 73 -25.22 -4.99 -10.78
N ASP A 74 -24.16 -4.83 -9.96
CA ASP A 74 -24.15 -5.20 -8.53
C ASP A 74 -24.61 -4.06 -7.63
N SER A 75 -24.80 -2.90 -8.20
CA SER A 75 -25.18 -1.69 -7.48
C SER A 75 -26.51 -1.82 -6.77
N GLY A 76 -26.61 -1.20 -5.61
CA GLY A 76 -27.89 -0.94 -4.94
C GLY A 76 -28.51 0.38 -5.38
N THR A 77 -29.37 0.91 -4.54
CA THR A 77 -29.88 2.28 -4.58
C THR A 77 -29.85 2.84 -3.15
N PRO A 78 -29.99 4.16 -2.97
CA PRO A 78 -30.03 4.72 -1.62
C PRO A 78 -31.14 4.14 -0.74
N GLN A 79 -32.26 3.68 -1.35
CA GLN A 79 -33.40 3.08 -0.65
C GLN A 79 -33.30 1.55 -0.57
N SER A 80 -32.51 0.93 -1.46
CA SER A 80 -32.33 -0.51 -1.56
C SER A 80 -30.84 -0.85 -1.75
N PRO A 81 -29.99 -0.58 -0.75
CA PRO A 81 -28.53 -0.81 -0.86
C PRO A 81 -28.20 -2.31 -0.90
N THR A 82 -27.02 -2.63 -1.42
CA THR A 82 -26.41 -3.94 -1.31
C THR A 82 -25.43 -3.92 -0.12
N VAL A 83 -25.65 -4.77 0.87
CA VAL A 83 -24.80 -4.87 2.07
C VAL A 83 -24.12 -6.23 2.09
N VAL A 84 -22.81 -6.24 1.94
CA VAL A 84 -21.96 -7.42 2.09
C VAL A 84 -21.43 -7.40 3.52
N ARG A 85 -21.85 -8.37 4.34
CA ARG A 85 -21.51 -8.32 5.76
C ARG A 85 -21.02 -9.66 6.31
N ALA A 86 -20.24 -9.60 7.38
CA ALA A 86 -19.99 -10.76 8.21
C ALA A 86 -21.23 -11.08 9.06
N GLU A 87 -21.51 -12.35 9.30
CA GLU A 87 -22.55 -12.77 10.25
C GLU A 87 -22.27 -12.25 11.65
N HIS A 88 -21.01 -12.38 12.09
CA HIS A 88 -20.48 -11.73 13.28
C HIS A 88 -19.25 -10.90 12.88
N ALA A 89 -19.23 -9.63 13.23
CA ALA A 89 -18.18 -8.71 12.85
C ALA A 89 -16.76 -9.23 13.17
N GLY A 90 -15.89 -9.26 12.17
CA GLY A 90 -14.53 -9.77 12.27
C GLY A 90 -14.38 -11.29 12.22
N CYS A 91 -15.48 -12.06 12.17
CA CYS A 91 -15.45 -13.51 12.17
C CYS A 91 -15.51 -14.16 10.77
N ALA A 92 -15.91 -13.42 9.74
CA ALA A 92 -15.84 -13.86 8.35
C ALA A 92 -14.63 -13.23 7.64
N THR A 93 -13.77 -14.06 7.05
CA THR A 93 -12.55 -13.60 6.37
C THR A 93 -12.60 -13.92 4.88
N ILE A 94 -12.48 -12.90 4.03
CA ILE A 94 -12.16 -13.07 2.61
C ILE A 94 -10.64 -13.20 2.53
N ASP A 95 -10.15 -14.39 2.17
CA ASP A 95 -8.75 -14.80 2.33
C ASP A 95 -8.13 -15.22 0.99
N GLY A 96 -7.03 -14.56 0.64
CA GLY A 96 -6.23 -14.91 -0.53
C GLY A 96 -5.08 -15.86 -0.24
N GLY A 97 -5.04 -16.47 0.95
CA GLY A 97 -3.97 -17.37 1.39
C GLY A 97 -4.38 -18.83 1.43
N VAL A 98 -3.39 -19.70 1.42
CA VAL A 98 -3.56 -21.15 1.65
C VAL A 98 -2.50 -21.66 2.61
N ALA A 99 -2.84 -22.70 3.39
CA ALA A 99 -1.90 -23.31 4.29
C ALA A 99 -0.81 -24.11 3.54
N LEU A 100 0.44 -23.92 3.90
CA LEU A 100 1.54 -24.77 3.45
C LEU A 100 1.48 -26.13 4.16
N THR A 101 1.52 -27.18 3.38
CA THR A 101 1.44 -28.57 3.87
C THR A 101 2.59 -29.41 3.29
N GLY A 102 2.70 -30.68 3.70
CA GLY A 102 3.68 -31.59 3.14
C GLY A 102 5.11 -31.33 3.58
N TRP A 103 5.31 -30.63 4.71
CA TRP A 103 6.64 -30.39 5.28
C TRP A 103 7.44 -31.67 5.48
N ARG A 104 8.66 -31.73 4.96
CA ARG A 104 9.62 -32.83 5.06
C ARG A 104 11.00 -32.32 5.37
N ARG A 105 11.88 -33.19 5.80
CA ARG A 105 13.31 -32.85 5.94
C ARG A 105 13.93 -32.62 4.57
N ALA A 106 14.87 -31.68 4.52
CA ALA A 106 15.63 -31.40 3.31
C ALA A 106 16.53 -32.60 2.94
N THR A 107 16.64 -32.88 1.64
CA THR A 107 17.57 -33.85 1.09
C THR A 107 19.01 -33.32 1.14
N ARG A 108 20.00 -34.19 0.93
CA ARG A 108 21.43 -33.80 0.88
C ARG A 108 21.70 -32.74 -0.19
N GLU A 109 20.98 -32.80 -1.30
CA GLU A 109 21.13 -31.82 -2.38
C GLU A 109 20.53 -30.46 -2.00
N GLU A 110 19.36 -30.44 -1.39
CA GLU A 110 18.68 -29.24 -0.90
C GLU A 110 19.43 -28.55 0.24
N LEU A 111 20.29 -29.27 0.97
CA LEU A 111 21.15 -28.69 2.00
C LEU A 111 22.36 -27.92 1.44
N ARG A 112 22.61 -27.98 0.13
CA ARG A 112 23.73 -27.25 -0.46
C ARG A 112 23.55 -25.74 -0.34
N GLY A 113 24.53 -25.09 0.27
CA GLY A 113 24.52 -23.65 0.51
C GLY A 113 23.84 -23.25 1.82
N VAL A 114 23.07 -24.13 2.46
CA VAL A 114 22.46 -23.84 3.76
C VAL A 114 23.54 -23.84 4.86
N PRO A 115 23.57 -22.83 5.75
CA PRO A 115 24.50 -22.79 6.88
C PRO A 115 24.37 -24.05 7.74
N SER A 116 25.51 -24.67 8.11
CA SER A 116 25.52 -25.94 8.85
C SER A 116 24.78 -25.89 10.20
N ALA A 117 24.77 -24.73 10.83
CA ALA A 117 24.10 -24.51 12.11
C ALA A 117 22.58 -24.67 12.03
N THR A 118 21.96 -24.32 10.89
CA THR A 118 20.49 -24.35 10.71
C THR A 118 19.98 -25.59 9.99
N GLN A 119 20.87 -26.37 9.34
CA GLN A 119 20.49 -27.62 8.65
C GLN A 119 19.65 -28.58 9.49
N PRO A 120 19.94 -28.81 10.79
CA PRO A 120 19.13 -29.71 11.62
C PRO A 120 17.69 -29.26 11.82
N ASN A 121 17.43 -27.94 11.66
CA ASN A 121 16.13 -27.33 11.86
C ASN A 121 15.40 -26.99 10.55
N LEU A 122 16.02 -27.36 9.41
CA LEU A 122 15.49 -27.03 8.09
C LEU A 122 14.36 -27.99 7.67
N TRP A 123 13.27 -27.38 7.23
CA TRP A 123 12.13 -28.06 6.62
C TRP A 123 11.86 -27.51 5.23
N VAL A 124 11.34 -28.37 4.35
CA VAL A 124 11.04 -28.01 2.97
C VAL A 124 9.65 -28.50 2.61
N CYS A 125 8.91 -27.71 1.86
CA CYS A 125 7.65 -28.13 1.24
C CYS A 125 7.50 -27.52 -0.15
N ASP A 126 6.55 -28.03 -0.94
CA ASP A 126 6.21 -27.49 -2.24
C ASP A 126 5.33 -26.23 -2.07
N ALA A 127 5.61 -25.19 -2.83
CA ALA A 127 4.70 -24.07 -2.99
C ALA A 127 3.45 -24.53 -3.79
N PRO A 128 2.27 -24.01 -3.47
CA PRO A 128 1.06 -24.35 -4.19
C PRO A 128 1.12 -23.89 -5.65
N ARG A 129 0.22 -24.46 -6.46
CA ARG A 129 0.03 -24.04 -7.85
C ARG A 129 -1.35 -23.43 -8.02
N VAL A 130 -1.39 -22.28 -8.67
CA VAL A 130 -2.63 -21.63 -9.10
C VAL A 130 -2.65 -21.60 -10.62
N ASN A 131 -3.72 -22.09 -11.23
CA ASN A 131 -3.84 -22.20 -12.69
C ASN A 131 -2.61 -22.88 -13.36
N GLY A 132 -2.05 -23.92 -12.69
CA GLY A 132 -0.88 -24.68 -13.15
C GLY A 132 0.47 -24.00 -12.94
N ARG A 133 0.53 -22.76 -12.49
CA ARG A 133 1.77 -22.01 -12.23
C ARG A 133 2.14 -22.08 -10.74
N ILE A 134 3.42 -22.25 -10.46
CA ILE A 134 3.95 -22.15 -9.10
C ILE A 134 3.67 -20.75 -8.57
N VAL A 135 3.14 -20.68 -7.34
CA VAL A 135 3.00 -19.40 -6.65
C VAL A 135 4.37 -18.91 -6.22
N GLU A 136 4.74 -17.74 -6.71
CA GLU A 136 5.95 -17.02 -6.29
C GLU A 136 5.54 -15.98 -5.26
N THR A 137 6.19 -16.01 -4.09
CA THR A 137 5.85 -15.10 -3.00
C THR A 137 7.08 -14.45 -2.38
N ARG A 138 6.84 -13.29 -1.78
CA ARG A 138 7.78 -12.60 -0.89
C ARG A 138 7.33 -12.63 0.56
N GLN A 139 6.14 -13.15 0.83
CA GLN A 139 5.51 -13.14 2.14
C GLN A 139 5.07 -14.54 2.56
N LEU A 140 5.29 -14.86 3.83
CA LEU A 140 4.64 -15.96 4.55
C LEU A 140 4.19 -15.44 5.90
N TRP A 141 3.12 -16.03 6.43
CA TRP A 141 2.62 -15.70 7.76
C TRP A 141 2.45 -16.97 8.60
N GLN A 142 2.74 -16.84 9.88
CA GLN A 142 2.47 -17.87 10.89
C GLN A 142 1.73 -17.23 12.05
N ASP A 143 0.56 -17.77 12.41
CA ASP A 143 -0.27 -17.21 13.49
C ASP A 143 -0.53 -15.69 13.35
N GLY A 144 -0.78 -15.23 12.13
CA GLY A 144 -1.01 -13.83 11.81
C GLY A 144 0.23 -12.92 11.86
N ARG A 145 1.43 -13.50 12.02
CA ARG A 145 2.70 -12.76 12.02
C ARG A 145 3.48 -13.04 10.75
N ARG A 146 3.97 -11.99 10.12
CA ARG A 146 4.85 -12.09 8.95
C ARG A 146 6.15 -12.79 9.33
N LEU A 147 6.51 -13.82 8.57
CA LEU A 147 7.79 -14.50 8.72
C LEU A 147 8.90 -13.75 7.99
N PRO A 148 10.09 -13.59 8.59
CA PRO A 148 11.21 -12.92 7.94
C PRO A 148 11.76 -13.77 6.78
N GLN A 149 12.02 -13.13 5.63
CA GLN A 149 12.83 -13.75 4.60
C GLN A 149 14.27 -13.92 5.08
N ALA A 150 14.96 -14.95 4.58
CA ALA A 150 16.39 -15.11 4.77
C ALA A 150 17.14 -13.84 4.36
N SER A 151 17.92 -13.26 5.26
CA SER A 151 18.56 -11.97 5.08
C SER A 151 19.91 -11.85 5.77
N LEU A 152 20.83 -11.05 5.21
CA LEU A 152 22.18 -10.85 5.73
C LEU A 152 22.19 -10.29 7.16
N VAL A 153 21.32 -9.33 7.41
CA VAL A 153 21.06 -8.76 8.74
C VAL A 153 19.54 -8.76 8.98
N PRO A 154 19.04 -8.66 10.24
CA PRO A 154 17.62 -8.55 10.48
C PRO A 154 16.96 -7.53 9.55
N GLN A 155 15.71 -7.77 9.13
CA GLN A 155 15.05 -7.02 8.06
C GLN A 155 15.01 -5.49 8.27
N ASP A 156 14.98 -5.05 9.52
CA ASP A 156 14.98 -3.63 9.92
C ASP A 156 16.39 -3.07 10.14
N SER A 157 17.42 -3.84 9.84
CA SER A 157 18.83 -3.46 9.94
C SER A 157 19.46 -3.36 8.55
N LEU A 158 20.40 -2.43 8.38
CA LEU A 158 21.11 -2.21 7.13
C LEU A 158 22.62 -2.04 7.36
N LEU A 159 23.37 -2.26 6.30
CA LEU A 159 24.83 -2.12 6.25
C LEU A 159 25.21 -1.01 5.26
N PRO A 160 26.25 -0.19 5.54
CA PRO A 160 26.66 0.86 4.64
C PRO A 160 27.26 0.30 3.34
N MET A 161 26.90 0.87 2.20
CA MET A 161 27.52 0.61 0.92
C MET A 161 28.78 1.45 0.72
N LEU A 162 29.63 1.06 -0.24
CA LEU A 162 30.91 1.72 -0.53
C LEU A 162 30.81 2.67 -1.71
N ALA A 163 30.05 2.32 -2.76
CA ALA A 163 29.87 3.14 -3.95
C ALA A 163 28.55 2.83 -4.67
N PHE A 164 28.07 3.84 -5.37
CA PHE A 164 26.98 3.75 -6.34
C PHE A 164 27.53 4.25 -7.69
N ASP A 165 27.89 3.32 -8.57
CA ASP A 165 28.53 3.60 -9.87
C ASP A 165 27.48 3.62 -10.97
N LYS A 166 27.09 4.81 -11.39
CA LYS A 166 26.11 5.03 -12.45
C LYS A 166 26.59 4.61 -13.83
N GLU A 167 27.87 4.79 -14.11
CA GLU A 167 28.43 4.54 -15.44
C GLU A 167 28.39 3.03 -15.75
N HIS A 168 28.78 2.22 -14.76
CA HIS A 168 28.82 0.76 -14.91
C HIS A 168 27.54 0.07 -14.40
N ARG A 169 26.61 0.82 -13.80
CA ARG A 169 25.39 0.32 -13.13
C ARG A 169 25.71 -0.74 -12.07
N GLU A 170 26.64 -0.40 -11.19
CA GLU A 170 27.13 -1.25 -10.11
C GLU A 170 26.91 -0.62 -8.74
N ILE A 171 26.62 -1.44 -7.73
CA ILE A 171 26.73 -1.08 -6.32
C ILE A 171 27.92 -1.83 -5.75
N HIS A 172 28.81 -1.11 -5.06
CA HIS A 172 29.97 -1.71 -4.41
C HIS A 172 29.72 -1.86 -2.90
N ILE A 173 29.98 -3.05 -2.38
CA ILE A 173 29.88 -3.37 -0.95
C ILE A 173 31.17 -4.02 -0.45
N PRO A 174 31.44 -4.03 0.86
CA PRO A 174 32.56 -4.79 1.41
C PRO A 174 32.50 -6.27 1.02
N ALA A 175 33.59 -6.82 0.49
CA ALA A 175 33.67 -8.21 -0.01
C ALA A 175 33.16 -9.25 0.98
N ARG A 176 33.44 -9.06 2.29
CA ARG A 176 33.00 -9.96 3.35
C ARG A 176 31.50 -10.20 3.41
N TYR A 177 30.69 -9.33 2.88
CA TYR A 177 29.23 -9.46 2.85
C TYR A 177 28.70 -10.22 1.64
N ALA A 178 29.54 -10.47 0.64
CA ALA A 178 29.15 -11.17 -0.58
C ALA A 178 29.82 -12.54 -0.75
N THR A 179 30.81 -12.87 0.08
CA THR A 179 31.61 -14.11 -0.06
C THR A 179 30.80 -15.39 0.09
N PHE A 180 29.69 -15.32 0.81
CA PHE A 180 28.82 -16.46 1.11
C PHE A 180 27.60 -16.55 0.22
N LEU A 181 27.31 -15.52 -0.57
CA LEU A 181 26.19 -15.65 -1.50
C LEU A 181 26.36 -16.91 -2.32
N SER A 182 25.42 -17.83 -2.20
CA SER A 182 25.46 -19.08 -2.90
C SER A 182 25.33 -18.77 -4.39
N ARG A 183 26.23 -19.31 -5.19
CA ARG A 183 26.07 -19.28 -6.65
C ARG A 183 25.06 -20.34 -7.10
N ASN A 184 24.06 -20.60 -6.27
CA ASN A 184 23.05 -21.61 -6.54
C ASN A 184 21.97 -21.01 -7.46
N PRO A 185 21.85 -21.47 -8.72
CA PRO A 185 20.93 -20.91 -9.71
C PRO A 185 19.44 -21.13 -9.35
N HIS A 186 19.15 -21.89 -8.30
CA HIS A 186 17.80 -22.12 -7.83
C HIS A 186 17.23 -20.98 -6.97
N PHE A 187 18.08 -20.05 -6.55
CA PHE A 187 17.66 -18.90 -5.74
C PHE A 187 17.97 -17.60 -6.45
N GLN A 188 17.09 -16.64 -6.28
CA GLN A 188 17.28 -15.28 -6.75
C GLN A 188 17.62 -14.40 -5.57
N PRO A 189 18.90 -14.02 -5.38
CA PRO A 189 19.26 -13.08 -4.35
C PRO A 189 18.82 -11.67 -4.72
N TRP A 190 18.53 -10.87 -3.70
CA TRP A 190 18.05 -9.51 -3.81
C TRP A 190 18.92 -8.56 -3.01
N MET A 191 18.93 -7.32 -3.44
CA MET A 191 19.48 -6.22 -2.67
C MET A 191 18.39 -5.21 -2.36
N LEU A 192 18.13 -4.98 -1.08
CA LEU A 192 17.36 -3.83 -0.61
C LEU A 192 18.32 -2.66 -0.48
N VAL A 193 18.02 -1.55 -1.11
CA VAL A 193 18.82 -0.32 -1.11
C VAL A 193 18.01 0.80 -0.46
N HIS A 194 18.59 1.47 0.53
CA HIS A 194 18.01 2.63 1.19
C HIS A 194 18.34 3.91 0.40
N GLN A 195 17.33 4.67 0.04
CA GLN A 195 17.43 5.87 -0.80
C GLN A 195 16.69 7.06 -0.18
N ARG A 196 17.11 7.53 0.99
CA ARG A 196 16.49 8.67 1.67
C ARG A 196 15.02 8.40 2.05
N TRP A 197 14.04 8.80 1.23
CA TRP A 197 12.60 8.64 1.44
C TRP A 197 12.00 7.41 0.73
N ALA A 198 12.83 6.63 0.06
CA ALA A 198 12.42 5.48 -0.73
C ALA A 198 13.38 4.31 -0.55
N ILE A 199 12.98 3.16 -1.07
CA ILE A 199 13.83 1.98 -1.20
C ILE A 199 13.86 1.50 -2.65
N ALA A 200 14.92 0.76 -3.01
CA ALA A 200 14.91 -0.10 -4.18
C ALA A 200 15.07 -1.56 -3.75
N LEU A 201 14.34 -2.46 -4.42
CA LEU A 201 14.49 -3.92 -4.33
C LEU A 201 14.99 -4.42 -5.68
N LEU A 202 16.27 -4.77 -5.75
CA LEU A 202 16.97 -5.09 -6.97
C LEU A 202 17.35 -6.57 -7.01
N ARG A 203 16.96 -7.29 -8.07
CA ARG A 203 17.38 -8.68 -8.27
C ARG A 203 18.83 -8.70 -8.71
N ILE A 204 19.68 -9.40 -7.97
CA ILE A 204 21.10 -9.50 -8.26
C ILE A 204 21.31 -10.36 -9.51
N LYS A 205 22.03 -9.82 -10.49
CA LYS A 205 22.43 -10.51 -11.73
C LYS A 205 23.78 -11.18 -11.56
N GLU A 206 24.75 -10.44 -11.05
CA GLU A 206 26.12 -10.92 -10.92
C GLU A 206 26.84 -10.25 -9.75
N VAL A 207 27.76 -10.99 -9.16
CA VAL A 207 28.65 -10.53 -8.10
C VAL A 207 30.10 -10.79 -8.52
N VAL A 208 30.87 -9.73 -8.71
CA VAL A 208 32.30 -9.81 -9.04
C VAL A 208 33.12 -9.42 -7.81
N MET A 209 33.90 -10.36 -7.31
CA MET A 209 34.78 -10.14 -6.17
C MET A 209 36.07 -9.46 -6.59
N ALA A 210 36.45 -8.37 -5.92
CA ALA A 210 37.68 -7.62 -6.19
C ALA A 210 38.34 -7.24 -4.84
N ASP A 211 39.34 -8.00 -4.42
CA ASP A 211 40.08 -7.84 -3.16
C ASP A 211 39.17 -7.58 -1.93
N THR A 212 39.02 -6.31 -1.54
CA THR A 212 38.27 -5.90 -0.36
C THR A 212 36.80 -5.54 -0.64
N LEU A 213 36.40 -5.48 -1.89
CA LEU A 213 35.04 -5.11 -2.29
C LEU A 213 34.40 -6.15 -3.24
N ALA A 214 33.09 -6.15 -3.27
CA ALA A 214 32.29 -6.85 -4.27
C ALA A 214 31.50 -5.83 -5.09
N LYS A 215 31.52 -6.01 -6.41
CA LYS A 215 30.75 -5.25 -7.38
C LYS A 215 29.50 -6.04 -7.74
N ILE A 216 28.34 -5.43 -7.58
CA ILE A 216 27.04 -6.07 -7.79
C ILE A 216 26.33 -5.39 -8.94
N THR A 217 25.90 -6.17 -9.93
CA THR A 217 25.02 -5.75 -11.02
C THR A 217 23.65 -6.38 -10.86
N PHE A 218 22.66 -5.82 -11.53
CA PHE A 218 21.24 -6.17 -11.34
C PHE A 218 20.57 -6.56 -12.66
N LEU A 219 19.44 -7.26 -12.55
CA LEU A 219 18.61 -7.60 -13.68
C LEU A 219 17.90 -6.37 -14.24
N GLU A 220 17.44 -6.47 -15.48
CA GLU A 220 16.56 -5.48 -16.10
C GLU A 220 15.07 -5.85 -15.83
N PRO A 221 14.17 -4.89 -15.75
CA PRO A 221 14.34 -3.46 -16.05
C PRO A 221 14.80 -2.61 -14.84
N GLU A 222 14.86 -3.17 -13.63
CA GLU A 222 15.16 -2.43 -12.41
C GLU A 222 16.56 -1.80 -12.41
N SER A 223 17.55 -2.45 -13.02
CA SER A 223 18.91 -1.88 -13.18
C SER A 223 18.86 -0.53 -13.89
N ARG A 224 18.17 -0.47 -15.04
CA ARG A 224 18.02 0.79 -15.77
C ARG A 224 17.26 1.84 -14.95
N ARG A 225 16.15 1.44 -14.33
CA ARG A 225 15.32 2.34 -13.53
C ARG A 225 16.11 2.96 -12.38
N GLU A 226 16.90 2.16 -11.66
CA GLU A 226 17.67 2.58 -10.50
C GLU A 226 18.81 3.55 -10.87
N PHE A 227 19.53 3.25 -11.92
CA PHE A 227 20.73 4.02 -12.27
C PHE A 227 20.47 5.21 -13.18
N GLU A 228 19.36 5.26 -13.90
CA GLU A 228 19.07 6.33 -14.86
C GLU A 228 18.17 7.44 -14.29
N HIS A 229 17.26 7.17 -13.33
CA HIS A 229 16.42 8.24 -12.79
C HIS A 229 17.26 9.25 -11.97
N PRO A 230 16.86 10.54 -11.94
CA PRO A 230 17.66 11.56 -11.26
C PRO A 230 17.58 11.49 -9.74
N TRP A 231 16.42 11.19 -9.16
CA TRP A 231 16.12 11.13 -7.73
C TRP A 231 14.86 10.26 -7.44
N PRO A 232 14.76 9.57 -6.27
CA PRO A 232 15.80 9.42 -5.25
C PRO A 232 16.96 8.55 -5.73
N GLN A 233 18.13 8.72 -5.11
CA GLN A 233 19.33 7.93 -5.38
C GLN A 233 20.11 7.69 -4.10
N PRO A 234 20.90 6.61 -4.02
CA PRO A 234 21.84 6.43 -2.94
C PRO A 234 22.83 7.60 -2.86
N VAL A 235 23.17 8.01 -1.66
CA VAL A 235 24.23 8.98 -1.37
C VAL A 235 25.43 8.27 -0.78
N ILE A 236 26.64 8.70 -1.14
CA ILE A 236 27.88 8.09 -0.69
C ILE A 236 28.79 9.18 -0.14
N GLY A 237 29.23 9.03 1.11
CA GLY A 237 30.15 9.95 1.74
C GLY A 237 29.59 11.34 1.99
N ASP A 238 28.29 11.45 2.17
CA ASP A 238 27.64 12.73 2.49
C ASP A 238 27.96 13.16 3.92
N THR A 239 28.11 14.46 4.16
CA THR A 239 28.44 14.98 5.48
C THR A 239 27.20 15.64 6.09
N LEU A 240 26.77 15.14 7.24
CA LEU A 240 25.68 15.72 8.01
C LEU A 240 26.10 17.03 8.69
N ASP A 241 25.11 17.84 9.12
CA ASP A 241 25.33 19.09 9.84
C ASP A 241 26.16 18.93 11.13
N ASP A 242 26.16 17.75 11.73
CA ASP A 242 26.94 17.38 12.91
C ASP A 242 28.36 16.85 12.58
N GLY A 243 28.75 16.89 11.29
CA GLY A 243 30.05 16.47 10.79
C GLY A 243 30.21 14.95 10.57
N ARG A 244 29.20 14.14 10.83
CA ARG A 244 29.26 12.70 10.52
C ARG A 244 29.21 12.47 9.00
N ILE A 245 30.05 11.56 8.55
CA ILE A 245 30.03 11.09 7.15
C ILE A 245 29.10 9.88 7.09
N VAL A 246 28.14 9.91 6.18
CA VAL A 246 27.12 8.90 6.01
C VAL A 246 27.05 8.41 4.57
N SER A 247 26.64 7.17 4.40
CA SER A 247 26.35 6.59 3.08
C SER A 247 25.04 5.81 3.17
N SER A 248 24.33 5.77 2.07
CA SER A 248 23.18 4.88 1.91
C SER A 248 23.55 3.45 2.26
N SER A 249 22.57 2.72 2.69
CA SER A 249 22.74 1.40 3.28
C SER A 249 21.96 0.35 2.52
N PHE A 250 22.30 -0.92 2.72
CA PHE A 250 21.70 -2.04 2.00
C PHE A 250 21.48 -3.24 2.93
N ASN A 251 20.65 -4.17 2.45
CA ASN A 251 20.56 -5.54 2.95
C ASN A 251 20.55 -6.52 1.78
N LEU A 252 21.02 -7.75 1.98
CA LEU A 252 20.90 -8.83 1.01
C LEU A 252 19.84 -9.83 1.49
N LEU A 253 19.00 -10.29 0.59
CA LEU A 253 17.83 -11.10 0.88
C LEU A 253 17.73 -12.28 -0.11
N GLY A 254 16.97 -13.32 0.26
CA GLY A 254 16.47 -14.32 -0.68
C GLY A 254 17.49 -15.33 -1.19
N ASP A 255 18.63 -15.48 -0.52
CA ASP A 255 19.59 -16.55 -0.80
C ASP A 255 19.56 -17.62 0.30
N VAL A 256 19.69 -18.88 -0.08
CA VAL A 256 19.67 -20.01 0.84
C VAL A 256 20.79 -19.96 1.88
N SER A 257 21.91 -19.35 1.54
CA SER A 257 23.06 -19.17 2.45
C SER A 257 22.80 -18.19 3.59
N LEU A 258 21.73 -17.42 3.49
CA LEU A 258 21.28 -16.44 4.50
C LEU A 258 20.28 -17.04 5.51
N LEU A 259 19.95 -18.33 5.41
CA LEU A 259 19.08 -19.03 6.36
C LEU A 259 19.82 -19.33 7.65
N ASP A 260 20.11 -18.32 8.45
CA ASP A 260 20.95 -18.46 9.65
C ASP A 260 20.19 -18.32 10.98
N ARG A 261 18.90 -17.97 10.94
CA ARG A 261 18.05 -17.74 12.13
C ARG A 261 16.75 -18.55 12.09
N PRO A 262 16.25 -19.00 13.24
CA PRO A 262 14.92 -19.60 13.35
C PRO A 262 13.81 -18.64 12.88
N GLY A 263 12.82 -19.18 12.17
CA GLY A 263 11.71 -18.42 11.59
C GLY A 263 11.99 -17.88 10.19
N GLU A 264 13.23 -17.89 9.73
CA GLU A 264 13.56 -17.45 8.36
C GLU A 264 13.16 -18.48 7.31
N TRP A 265 12.85 -17.95 6.14
CA TRP A 265 12.47 -18.74 4.99
C TRP A 265 12.99 -18.15 3.69
N VAL A 266 13.07 -18.99 2.65
CA VAL A 266 13.37 -18.59 1.28
C VAL A 266 12.66 -19.51 0.30
N GLN A 267 12.27 -18.98 -0.87
CA GLN A 267 11.71 -19.76 -1.97
C GLN A 267 12.74 -20.02 -3.05
N SER A 268 12.80 -21.28 -3.50
CA SER A 268 13.48 -21.67 -4.74
C SER A 268 12.51 -21.51 -5.90
N TYR A 269 12.68 -20.49 -6.73
CA TYR A 269 11.73 -20.15 -7.80
C TYR A 269 11.60 -21.22 -8.90
N PRO A 270 12.69 -21.80 -9.43
CA PRO A 270 12.56 -22.82 -10.48
C PRO A 270 11.83 -24.08 -10.04
N ASN A 271 12.04 -24.48 -8.79
CA ASN A 271 11.50 -25.74 -8.26
C ASN A 271 10.19 -25.53 -7.47
N GLY A 272 9.90 -24.29 -7.07
CA GLY A 272 8.76 -23.97 -6.24
C GLY A 272 8.86 -24.49 -4.81
N LEU A 273 10.08 -24.72 -4.29
CA LEU A 273 10.29 -25.23 -2.94
C LEU A 273 10.39 -24.05 -1.96
N ILE A 274 9.73 -24.19 -0.84
CA ILE A 274 9.84 -23.29 0.32
C ILE A 274 10.78 -23.95 1.34
N TYR A 275 11.84 -23.26 1.68
CA TYR A 275 12.80 -23.63 2.73
C TYR A 275 12.50 -22.81 3.97
N TYR A 276 12.33 -23.47 5.10
CA TYR A 276 11.98 -22.82 6.36
C TYR A 276 12.81 -23.37 7.51
N VAL A 277 13.44 -22.49 8.28
CA VAL A 277 14.17 -22.85 9.51
C VAL A 277 13.18 -22.83 10.67
N SER A 278 12.78 -24.01 11.15
CA SER A 278 11.79 -24.12 12.21
C SER A 278 12.28 -23.49 13.51
N GLY A 279 11.43 -22.63 14.10
CA GLY A 279 11.59 -22.10 15.45
C GLY A 279 11.05 -23.01 16.55
N ASP A 280 10.43 -24.15 16.19
CA ASP A 280 9.87 -25.09 17.16
C ASP A 280 10.98 -25.79 17.95
N LYS A 281 10.66 -26.18 19.20
CA LYS A 281 11.63 -26.79 20.13
C LYS A 281 12.35 -27.97 19.49
N GLY A 282 13.69 -27.90 19.47
CA GLY A 282 14.55 -28.94 18.90
C GLY A 282 14.46 -29.03 17.36
N GLY A 283 14.04 -27.97 16.67
CA GLY A 283 13.89 -27.96 15.22
C GLY A 283 12.81 -28.94 14.72
N ALA A 284 11.76 -29.15 15.51
CA ALA A 284 10.65 -30.01 15.15
C ALA A 284 9.96 -29.52 13.87
N ARG A 285 9.14 -30.38 13.25
CA ARG A 285 8.29 -29.99 12.14
C ARG A 285 7.41 -28.80 12.55
N PRO A 286 7.23 -27.80 11.66
CA PRO A 286 6.35 -26.66 11.95
C PRO A 286 5.00 -27.14 12.47
N SER A 287 4.64 -26.74 13.69
CA SER A 287 3.43 -27.14 14.39
C SER A 287 2.26 -26.20 14.12
N ALA A 288 2.57 -24.91 13.97
CA ALA A 288 1.58 -23.89 13.61
C ALA A 288 1.41 -23.80 12.09
N GLU A 289 0.22 -23.38 11.67
CA GLU A 289 -0.10 -23.18 10.26
C GLU A 289 0.74 -22.03 9.69
N ILE A 290 1.44 -22.31 8.59
CA ILE A 290 2.13 -21.30 7.80
C ILE A 290 1.29 -21.04 6.56
N THR A 291 0.84 -19.80 6.39
CA THR A 291 0.03 -19.34 5.25
C THR A 291 0.89 -18.71 4.17
N ILE A 292 0.72 -19.17 2.94
CA ILE A 292 1.27 -18.55 1.72
C ILE A 292 0.15 -17.83 0.98
N PRO A 293 0.30 -16.54 0.62
CA PRO A 293 -0.68 -15.83 -0.17
C PRO A 293 -0.63 -16.31 -1.63
N VAL A 294 -1.79 -16.44 -2.25
CA VAL A 294 -1.94 -16.91 -3.64
C VAL A 294 -2.72 -15.92 -4.51
N ALA A 295 -3.53 -15.05 -3.91
CA ALA A 295 -4.29 -14.01 -4.61
C ALA A 295 -3.54 -12.69 -4.60
N GLU A 296 -3.42 -12.05 -5.76
CA GLU A 296 -2.86 -10.69 -5.86
C GLU A 296 -3.88 -9.62 -5.39
N GLN A 297 -5.16 -9.91 -5.51
CA GLN A 297 -6.27 -9.00 -5.21
C GLN A 297 -7.47 -9.77 -4.68
N LEU A 298 -8.23 -9.18 -3.75
CA LEU A 298 -9.41 -9.80 -3.15
C LEU A 298 -10.72 -9.28 -3.74
N VAL A 299 -10.83 -7.96 -3.94
CA VAL A 299 -12.02 -7.33 -4.52
C VAL A 299 -11.60 -6.32 -5.57
N ARG A 300 -12.32 -6.32 -6.68
CA ARG A 300 -12.17 -5.34 -7.75
C ARG A 300 -13.52 -4.76 -8.15
N VAL A 301 -13.64 -3.45 -8.03
CA VAL A 301 -14.84 -2.69 -8.40
C VAL A 301 -14.57 -2.00 -9.74
N GLU A 302 -15.32 -2.36 -10.77
CA GLU A 302 -15.16 -1.92 -12.15
C GLU A 302 -16.36 -1.07 -12.60
N GLY A 303 -16.41 0.14 -12.11
CA GLY A 303 -17.29 1.19 -12.62
C GLY A 303 -16.56 2.13 -13.56
N SER A 304 -17.30 3.10 -14.09
CA SER A 304 -16.78 4.24 -14.84
C SER A 304 -17.47 5.53 -14.41
N LEU A 305 -17.04 6.65 -14.96
CA LEU A 305 -17.68 7.94 -14.71
C LEU A 305 -19.16 7.93 -15.13
N GLU A 306 -19.45 7.31 -16.28
CA GLU A 306 -20.81 7.25 -16.87
C GLU A 306 -21.66 6.15 -16.23
N ARG A 307 -21.03 5.07 -15.79
CA ARG A 307 -21.69 3.90 -15.19
C ARG A 307 -20.94 3.48 -13.91
N PRO A 308 -21.09 4.24 -12.83
CA PRO A 308 -20.43 3.90 -11.58
C PRO A 308 -21.03 2.61 -10.95
N VAL A 309 -20.23 1.94 -10.15
CA VAL A 309 -20.74 0.99 -9.15
C VAL A 309 -21.13 1.78 -7.91
N HIS A 310 -22.34 1.57 -7.39
CA HIS A 310 -22.84 2.45 -6.33
C HIS A 310 -23.73 1.76 -5.29
N ASP A 311 -23.84 2.43 -4.13
CA ASP A 311 -24.71 2.03 -3.01
C ASP A 311 -24.41 0.59 -2.54
N ILE A 312 -23.13 0.32 -2.25
CA ILE A 312 -22.63 -0.93 -1.69
C ILE A 312 -21.92 -0.65 -0.36
N LEU A 313 -22.22 -1.44 0.64
CA LEU A 313 -21.55 -1.42 1.94
C LEU A 313 -20.88 -2.77 2.21
N PHE A 314 -19.58 -2.75 2.54
CA PHE A 314 -18.89 -3.87 3.18
C PHE A 314 -18.84 -3.61 4.68
N ASP A 315 -19.37 -4.52 5.49
CA ASP A 315 -19.48 -4.32 6.93
C ASP A 315 -18.95 -5.52 7.72
N GLY A 316 -18.04 -5.26 8.65
CA GLY A 316 -17.51 -6.23 9.61
C GLY A 316 -16.68 -7.37 9.02
N ILE A 317 -16.22 -7.27 7.77
CA ILE A 317 -15.48 -8.33 7.06
C ILE A 317 -13.97 -8.17 7.30
N ARG A 318 -13.27 -9.29 7.46
CA ARG A 318 -11.81 -9.35 7.44
C ARG A 318 -11.31 -9.69 6.04
N PHE A 319 -10.36 -8.91 5.52
CA PHE A 319 -9.64 -9.12 4.26
C PHE A 319 -8.18 -9.46 4.60
N ALA A 320 -7.68 -10.59 4.08
CA ALA A 320 -6.37 -11.07 4.48
C ALA A 320 -5.60 -11.77 3.35
N HIS A 321 -4.27 -11.81 3.50
CA HIS A 321 -3.31 -12.59 2.74
C HIS A 321 -3.33 -12.33 1.22
N THR A 322 -2.83 -11.18 0.80
CA THR A 322 -2.52 -10.94 -0.62
C THR A 322 -1.04 -11.09 -0.90
N VAL A 323 -0.68 -11.49 -2.11
CA VAL A 323 0.71 -11.61 -2.58
C VAL A 323 1.14 -10.35 -3.32
N TRP A 324 2.39 -9.92 -3.10
CA TRP A 324 3.03 -8.85 -3.87
C TRP A 324 4.00 -9.43 -4.90
N THR A 325 3.56 -9.57 -6.15
CA THR A 325 4.30 -10.27 -7.21
C THR A 325 5.15 -9.36 -8.09
N THR A 326 4.85 -8.07 -8.15
CA THR A 326 5.57 -7.12 -9.03
C THR A 326 7.08 -7.14 -8.84
N PRO A 327 7.64 -7.12 -7.61
CA PRO A 327 9.08 -7.17 -7.43
C PRO A 327 9.73 -8.42 -8.03
N ASN A 328 9.09 -9.59 -7.92
CA ASN A 328 9.64 -10.84 -8.44
C ASN A 328 9.82 -10.80 -9.98
N ARG A 329 9.01 -10.01 -10.67
CA ARG A 329 9.01 -9.91 -12.15
C ARG A 329 9.97 -8.84 -12.67
N GLU A 330 10.06 -7.70 -11.99
CA GLU A 330 10.73 -6.52 -12.55
C GLU A 330 11.47 -5.65 -11.50
N GLY A 331 11.77 -6.23 -10.32
CA GLY A 331 12.30 -5.46 -9.21
C GLY A 331 11.31 -4.41 -8.71
N TRP A 332 11.78 -3.52 -7.85
CA TRP A 332 10.97 -2.43 -7.33
C TRP A 332 11.86 -1.23 -7.05
N VAL A 333 11.64 -0.14 -7.76
CA VAL A 333 12.37 1.12 -7.57
C VAL A 333 11.34 2.19 -7.28
N THR A 334 11.26 2.63 -6.03
CA THR A 334 10.24 3.59 -5.57
C THR A 334 10.66 5.01 -5.90
N LEU A 335 9.74 5.78 -6.50
CA LEU A 335 9.91 7.22 -6.66
C LEU A 335 9.61 7.94 -5.35
N GLN A 336 8.37 7.83 -4.87
CA GLN A 336 7.85 8.47 -3.67
C GLN A 336 6.57 7.79 -3.20
N ALA A 337 6.35 7.76 -1.89
CA ALA A 337 5.10 7.30 -1.27
C ALA A 337 4.61 5.93 -1.76
N GLY A 338 5.53 5.01 -2.08
CA GLY A 338 5.22 3.66 -2.53
C GLY A 338 4.91 3.53 -4.03
N PHE A 339 5.08 4.58 -4.83
CA PHE A 339 4.85 4.50 -6.28
C PHE A 339 6.13 4.14 -7.03
N PRO A 340 6.14 3.03 -7.79
CA PRO A 340 7.33 2.58 -8.51
C PRO A 340 7.56 3.36 -9.79
N ILE A 341 8.83 3.59 -10.11
CA ILE A 341 9.28 4.10 -11.40
C ILE A 341 9.11 3.00 -12.45
N VAL A 342 8.36 3.29 -13.50
CA VAL A 342 8.23 2.39 -14.66
C VAL A 342 9.07 2.87 -15.84
N ASP A 343 9.27 4.18 -15.94
CA ASP A 343 10.19 4.80 -16.89
C ASP A 343 10.68 6.16 -16.38
N ALA A 344 11.95 6.47 -16.56
CA ALA A 344 12.59 7.68 -16.02
C ALA A 344 12.92 8.73 -17.08
N TYR A 345 13.23 8.37 -18.30
CA TYR A 345 13.78 9.26 -19.32
C TYR A 345 12.99 9.24 -20.63
N LYS A 346 11.68 9.09 -20.57
CA LYS A 346 10.89 9.35 -21.77
C LYS A 346 11.06 10.79 -22.18
N LEU A 347 11.18 11.02 -23.48
CA LEU A 347 11.10 12.36 -24.05
C LEU A 347 9.85 13.05 -23.52
N ALA A 348 9.99 14.28 -23.04
CA ALA A 348 8.87 15.10 -22.66
C ALA A 348 7.86 15.16 -23.81
N GLU A 349 6.58 15.11 -23.49
CA GLU A 349 5.54 15.39 -24.48
C GLU A 349 5.83 16.73 -25.16
N PRO A 350 5.51 16.89 -26.46
CA PRO A 350 5.69 18.15 -27.16
C PRO A 350 5.08 19.32 -26.38
N GLY A 351 5.88 20.36 -26.16
CA GLY A 351 5.46 21.54 -25.39
C GLY A 351 5.79 21.51 -23.89
N LEU A 352 6.23 20.39 -23.35
CA LEU A 352 6.76 20.36 -21.98
C LEU A 352 8.27 20.62 -21.95
N PRO A 353 8.77 21.33 -20.94
CA PRO A 353 10.21 21.54 -20.77
C PRO A 353 10.94 20.19 -20.62
N HIS A 354 12.17 20.11 -21.12
CA HIS A 354 13.03 18.99 -20.82
C HIS A 354 13.37 18.98 -19.33
N LYS A 355 12.99 17.93 -18.63
CA LYS A 355 13.04 17.85 -17.17
C LYS A 355 13.99 16.79 -16.62
N ALA A 356 14.89 16.25 -17.43
CA ALA A 356 15.81 15.17 -17.04
C ALA A 356 16.69 15.47 -15.80
N SER A 357 16.74 16.73 -15.37
CA SER A 357 17.47 17.16 -14.17
C SER A 357 16.57 17.44 -12.97
N LEU A 358 15.26 17.34 -13.10
CA LEU A 358 14.34 17.59 -11.98
C LEU A 358 14.27 16.38 -11.06
N GLU A 359 14.23 16.65 -9.77
CA GLU A 359 13.88 15.64 -8.77
C GLU A 359 12.51 15.05 -9.07
N ASN A 360 12.32 13.78 -8.70
CA ASN A 360 11.04 13.07 -8.84
C ASN A 360 10.47 13.05 -10.28
N GLN A 361 11.29 13.26 -11.29
CA GLN A 361 10.86 13.10 -12.68
C GLN A 361 10.77 11.64 -13.07
N ALA A 362 9.58 11.15 -13.31
CA ALA A 362 9.34 9.78 -13.76
C ALA A 362 7.93 9.58 -14.32
N TRP A 363 7.77 8.48 -15.02
CA TRP A 363 6.47 7.82 -15.22
C TRP A 363 6.35 6.73 -14.16
N ILE A 364 5.27 6.75 -13.41
CA ILE A 364 5.08 5.83 -12.30
C ILE A 364 4.02 4.77 -12.61
N GLY A 365 4.22 3.58 -12.01
CA GLY A 365 3.20 2.55 -11.89
C GLY A 365 2.34 2.77 -10.65
N ARG A 366 1.25 2.02 -10.56
CA ARG A 366 0.43 1.98 -9.35
C ARG A 366 0.76 0.70 -8.58
N PRO A 367 0.95 0.75 -7.26
CA PRO A 367 1.19 -0.46 -6.47
C PRO A 367 -0.05 -1.37 -6.46
N GLN A 368 0.17 -2.69 -6.30
CA GLN A 368 -0.91 -3.66 -6.15
C GLN A 368 -1.72 -3.38 -4.87
N SER A 369 -3.02 -3.68 -4.90
CA SER A 369 -3.90 -3.45 -3.75
C SER A 369 -4.87 -4.61 -3.54
N ALA A 370 -5.17 -4.92 -2.28
CA ALA A 370 -6.12 -5.98 -1.93
C ALA A 370 -7.53 -5.67 -2.43
N VAL A 371 -7.92 -4.40 -2.38
CA VAL A 371 -9.20 -3.91 -2.89
C VAL A 371 -8.95 -2.71 -3.78
N THR A 372 -9.38 -2.77 -5.04
CA THR A 372 -9.23 -1.67 -6.00
C THR A 372 -10.59 -1.23 -6.54
N LEU A 373 -10.82 0.09 -6.59
CA LEU A 373 -12.09 0.66 -7.00
C LEU A 373 -11.89 1.70 -8.12
N PHE A 374 -12.58 1.49 -9.22
CA PHE A 374 -12.73 2.45 -10.32
C PHE A 374 -14.19 2.88 -10.41
N GLY A 375 -14.44 4.17 -10.55
CA GLY A 375 -15.79 4.70 -10.74
C GLY A 375 -16.77 4.23 -9.65
N ALA A 376 -16.37 4.30 -8.38
CA ALA A 376 -17.21 3.91 -7.25
C ALA A 376 -17.93 5.12 -6.66
N ARG A 377 -19.21 4.95 -6.31
CA ARG A 377 -20.00 6.02 -5.69
C ARG A 377 -20.82 5.45 -4.52
N TYR A 378 -20.66 6.00 -3.31
CA TYR A 378 -21.26 5.43 -2.09
C TYR A 378 -20.91 3.94 -1.95
N VAL A 379 -19.66 3.56 -2.27
CA VAL A 379 -19.12 2.24 -1.95
C VAL A 379 -18.29 2.39 -0.69
N ASN A 380 -18.76 1.79 0.39
CA ASN A 380 -18.27 2.07 1.74
C ASN A 380 -17.71 0.80 2.40
N PHE A 381 -16.72 1.00 3.26
CA PHE A 381 -16.17 -0.03 4.15
C PHE A 381 -16.38 0.44 5.60
N SER A 382 -17.04 -0.38 6.40
CA SER A 382 -17.31 -0.09 7.79
C SER A 382 -16.95 -1.28 8.68
N HIS A 383 -16.30 -1.03 9.82
CA HIS A 383 -15.86 -2.06 10.78
C HIS A 383 -15.04 -3.20 10.16
N CYS A 384 -14.46 -3.00 8.97
CA CYS A 384 -13.68 -3.99 8.27
C CYS A 384 -12.25 -4.06 8.83
N GLN A 385 -11.62 -5.22 8.64
CA GLN A 385 -10.22 -5.46 8.97
C GLN A 385 -9.44 -5.78 7.70
N PHE A 386 -8.33 -5.12 7.49
CA PHE A 386 -7.40 -5.35 6.38
C PHE A 386 -6.05 -5.72 6.98
N VAL A 387 -5.71 -7.00 6.98
CA VAL A 387 -4.57 -7.50 7.74
C VAL A 387 -3.73 -8.48 6.94
N ASN A 388 -2.42 -8.52 7.23
CA ASN A 388 -1.50 -9.45 6.59
C ASN A 388 -1.52 -9.33 5.04
N LEU A 389 -1.40 -8.11 4.54
CA LEU A 389 -1.45 -7.83 3.10
C LEU A 389 -0.04 -7.70 2.52
N GLY A 390 0.17 -8.25 1.31
CA GLY A 390 1.46 -8.21 0.64
C GLY A 390 1.83 -6.83 0.12
N ALA A 391 0.84 -6.02 -0.28
CA ALA A 391 1.03 -4.66 -0.80
C ALA A 391 0.00 -3.70 -0.17
N CYS A 392 -0.75 -2.90 -0.97
CA CYS A 392 -1.70 -1.94 -0.43
C CYS A 392 -3.02 -2.57 0.04
N GLY A 393 -3.74 -1.86 0.90
CA GLY A 393 -5.06 -2.26 1.38
C GLY A 393 -6.17 -1.87 0.41
N VAL A 394 -6.78 -0.69 0.58
CA VAL A 394 -7.88 -0.17 -0.24
C VAL A 394 -7.38 0.94 -1.15
N ASP A 395 -7.76 0.90 -2.41
CA ASP A 395 -7.32 1.82 -3.44
C ASP A 395 -8.47 2.36 -4.29
N PHE A 396 -8.83 3.62 -4.09
CA PHE A 396 -9.77 4.36 -4.94
C PHE A 396 -8.99 5.05 -6.05
N VAL A 397 -8.97 4.46 -7.25
CA VAL A 397 -8.05 4.85 -8.31
C VAL A 397 -8.47 6.16 -8.99
N GLU A 398 -9.72 6.22 -9.48
CA GLU A 398 -10.24 7.38 -10.20
C GLU A 398 -11.77 7.40 -10.25
N SER A 399 -12.36 8.54 -10.57
CA SER A 399 -13.81 8.74 -10.79
C SER A 399 -14.68 8.22 -9.65
N SER A 400 -14.12 8.14 -8.42
CA SER A 400 -14.84 7.67 -7.25
C SER A 400 -15.31 8.85 -6.39
N SER A 401 -16.49 8.74 -5.80
CA SER A 401 -17.03 9.85 -4.99
C SER A 401 -17.92 9.38 -3.87
N ARG A 402 -17.90 10.15 -2.76
CA ARG A 402 -18.75 9.90 -1.59
C ARG A 402 -18.61 8.49 -1.05
N CYS A 403 -17.37 8.00 -1.05
CA CYS A 403 -17.03 6.69 -0.49
C CYS A 403 -16.36 6.89 0.86
N ASP A 404 -16.72 6.05 1.81
CA ASP A 404 -16.24 6.10 3.17
C ASP A 404 -15.42 4.83 3.51
N VAL A 405 -14.29 5.02 4.16
CA VAL A 405 -13.58 3.99 4.91
C VAL A 405 -13.69 4.41 6.39
N ALA A 406 -14.55 3.77 7.14
CA ALA A 406 -14.90 4.22 8.48
C ALA A 406 -14.79 3.08 9.51
N ASP A 407 -14.25 3.40 10.67
CA ASP A 407 -14.14 2.47 11.80
C ASP A 407 -13.42 1.15 11.43
N CYS A 408 -12.49 1.21 10.44
CA CYS A 408 -11.75 0.07 9.93
C CYS A 408 -10.40 -0.09 10.62
N HIS A 409 -9.89 -1.32 10.61
CA HIS A 409 -8.58 -1.66 11.15
C HIS A 409 -7.65 -2.16 10.05
N PHE A 410 -6.44 -1.58 9.96
CA PHE A 410 -5.37 -2.00 9.06
C PHE A 410 -4.14 -2.38 9.90
N GLU A 411 -3.59 -3.58 9.68
CA GLU A 411 -2.39 -4.03 10.39
C GLU A 411 -1.56 -4.99 9.53
N ASP A 412 -0.23 -4.86 9.60
CA ASP A 412 0.73 -5.63 8.79
C ASP A 412 0.43 -5.51 7.28
N VAL A 413 0.47 -4.28 6.78
CA VAL A 413 0.25 -3.95 5.37
C VAL A 413 1.60 -3.72 4.68
N GLY A 414 1.84 -4.44 3.58
CA GLY A 414 3.12 -4.40 2.86
C GLY A 414 3.50 -3.02 2.32
N ALA A 415 2.51 -2.22 1.93
CA ALA A 415 2.68 -0.86 1.45
C ALA A 415 1.66 0.09 2.11
N THR A 416 0.89 0.87 1.35
CA THR A 416 -0.08 1.86 1.85
C THR A 416 -1.40 1.21 2.25
N ALA A 417 -1.96 1.56 3.42
CA ALA A 417 -3.24 1.04 3.85
C ALA A 417 -4.41 1.58 3.03
N VAL A 418 -4.46 2.89 2.76
CA VAL A 418 -5.52 3.52 1.94
C VAL A 418 -4.92 4.48 0.92
N LEU A 419 -5.15 4.21 -0.36
CA LEU A 419 -4.82 5.07 -1.50
C LEU A 419 -6.07 5.74 -2.04
N ILE A 420 -5.99 7.02 -2.39
CA ILE A 420 -7.12 7.77 -2.95
C ILE A 420 -6.64 8.69 -4.09
N GLY A 421 -7.22 8.53 -5.27
CA GLY A 421 -7.09 9.49 -6.35
C GLY A 421 -6.00 9.19 -7.35
N HIS A 422 -5.84 10.11 -8.27
CA HIS A 422 -4.85 10.03 -9.33
C HIS A 422 -3.44 10.38 -8.83
N PHE A 423 -2.39 9.72 -9.37
CA PHE A 423 -0.98 9.91 -9.01
C PHE A 423 -0.06 9.89 -10.24
N ALA A 424 -0.48 10.47 -11.35
CA ALA A 424 0.26 10.39 -12.62
C ALA A 424 0.47 8.94 -13.12
N THR A 425 -0.46 8.03 -12.78
CA THR A 425 -0.39 6.62 -13.16
C THR A 425 -0.61 6.44 -14.66
N GLY A 426 0.18 5.58 -15.30
CA GLY A 426 -0.13 5.04 -16.64
C GLY A 426 0.45 5.94 -17.72
N GLY A 427 0.79 6.79 -18.14
CA GLY A 427 1.31 7.57 -19.28
C GLY A 427 1.46 9.06 -18.99
N HIS A 428 1.21 9.41 -17.74
CA HIS A 428 1.32 10.78 -17.27
C HIS A 428 2.63 10.97 -16.50
N GLU A 429 3.41 11.99 -16.84
CA GLU A 429 4.67 12.30 -16.17
C GLU A 429 4.38 13.05 -14.85
N THR A 430 5.13 12.75 -13.79
CA THR A 430 4.84 13.22 -12.43
C THR A 430 4.77 14.73 -12.27
N HIS A 431 5.54 15.51 -13.03
CA HIS A 431 5.51 16.98 -13.01
C HIS A 431 4.55 17.59 -14.03
N ALA A 432 3.92 16.81 -14.89
CA ALA A 432 2.91 17.32 -15.79
C ALA A 432 1.63 17.68 -15.00
N PRO A 433 1.06 18.87 -15.20
CA PRO A 433 -0.16 19.25 -14.52
C PRO A 433 -1.32 18.32 -14.86
N PHE A 434 -1.89 17.63 -13.87
CA PHE A 434 -3.09 16.85 -14.06
C PHE A 434 -4.32 17.75 -13.92
N LEU A 435 -4.94 18.07 -15.05
CA LEU A 435 -6.18 18.85 -15.11
C LEU A 435 -7.28 17.97 -15.73
N PRO A 436 -8.12 17.34 -14.90
CA PRO A 436 -9.17 16.46 -15.41
C PRO A 436 -10.14 17.21 -16.32
N PHE A 437 -10.73 16.51 -17.27
CA PHE A 437 -11.74 17.10 -18.18
C PHE A 437 -13.03 17.49 -17.44
N SER A 438 -13.31 16.85 -16.32
CA SER A 438 -14.47 17.08 -15.45
C SER A 438 -14.06 16.89 -13.98
N ALA A 439 -14.70 17.62 -13.08
CA ALA A 439 -14.53 17.41 -11.63
C ALA A 439 -14.95 16.00 -11.20
N ASP A 440 -15.88 15.38 -11.90
CA ASP A 440 -16.36 14.02 -11.61
C ASP A 440 -15.34 12.93 -11.98
N ALA A 441 -14.32 13.25 -12.78
CA ALA A 441 -13.22 12.34 -13.07
C ALA A 441 -12.23 12.21 -11.90
N LEU A 442 -12.30 13.09 -10.91
CA LEU A 442 -11.51 13.00 -9.68
C LEU A 442 -12.16 12.07 -8.64
N CYS A 443 -11.34 11.55 -7.75
CA CYS A 443 -11.83 11.11 -6.45
C CYS A 443 -12.18 12.33 -5.61
N ARG A 444 -13.43 12.44 -5.16
CA ARG A 444 -13.93 13.61 -4.43
C ARG A 444 -14.97 13.26 -3.38
N GLU A 445 -15.08 14.13 -2.38
CA GLU A 445 -16.00 13.91 -1.25
C GLU A 445 -15.74 12.54 -0.57
N MET A 446 -14.45 12.14 -0.51
CA MET A 446 -14.01 10.89 0.09
C MET A 446 -13.78 11.06 1.58
N ARG A 447 -13.98 10.02 2.37
CA ARG A 447 -13.75 10.08 3.81
C ARG A 447 -12.97 8.84 4.29
N VAL A 448 -11.90 9.08 5.06
CA VAL A 448 -11.22 8.04 5.85
C VAL A 448 -11.30 8.49 7.31
N VAL A 449 -12.14 7.83 8.09
CA VAL A 449 -12.49 8.34 9.41
C VAL A 449 -12.52 7.26 10.48
N ARG A 450 -11.99 7.58 11.66
CA ARG A 450 -11.95 6.72 12.85
C ARG A 450 -11.34 5.33 12.59
N CYS A 451 -10.41 5.27 11.65
CA CYS A 451 -9.68 4.05 11.35
C CYS A 451 -8.46 3.93 12.27
N ARG A 452 -8.08 2.69 12.56
CA ARG A 452 -6.81 2.37 13.18
C ARG A 452 -5.89 1.76 12.13
N VAL A 453 -4.75 2.41 11.90
CA VAL A 453 -3.76 1.98 10.91
C VAL A 453 -2.43 1.75 11.62
N LYS A 454 -1.93 0.52 11.56
CA LYS A 454 -0.72 0.12 12.29
C LYS A 454 0.17 -0.75 11.42
N ASP A 455 1.49 -0.55 11.55
CA ASP A 455 2.52 -1.36 10.87
C ASP A 455 2.29 -1.44 9.35
N VAL A 456 2.52 -0.31 8.69
CA VAL A 456 2.45 -0.16 7.22
C VAL A 456 3.84 0.01 6.62
N GLY A 457 3.94 -0.21 5.30
CA GLY A 457 5.24 -0.19 4.62
C GLY A 457 6.11 -1.36 5.02
N MET A 458 5.50 -2.52 5.33
CA MET A 458 6.24 -3.68 5.83
C MET A 458 7.14 -4.32 4.76
N GLU A 459 6.83 -4.09 3.49
CA GLU A 459 7.65 -4.48 2.33
C GLU A 459 8.24 -3.26 1.62
N ASP A 460 7.40 -2.28 1.26
CA ASP A 460 7.84 -1.02 0.69
C ASP A 460 7.89 0.06 1.78
N TRP A 461 9.07 0.27 2.35
CA TRP A 461 9.28 1.25 3.43
C TRP A 461 8.95 2.69 3.04
N GLY A 462 8.97 3.00 1.72
CA GLY A 462 8.62 4.32 1.20
C GLY A 462 7.13 4.62 1.15
N ALA A 463 6.27 3.64 1.47
CA ALA A 463 4.84 3.84 1.53
C ALA A 463 4.40 4.60 2.79
N SER A 464 3.31 5.36 2.68
CA SER A 464 2.64 6.02 3.82
C SER A 464 1.42 5.23 4.26
N ALA A 465 0.90 5.51 5.47
CA ALA A 465 -0.29 4.82 5.95
C ALA A 465 -1.54 5.17 5.14
N ILE A 466 -1.80 6.45 4.92
CA ILE A 466 -2.91 6.95 4.10
C ILE A 466 -2.32 7.94 3.09
N ASN A 467 -2.66 7.79 1.83
CA ASN A 467 -2.15 8.64 0.77
C ASN A 467 -3.26 9.08 -0.18
N ALA A 468 -3.51 10.39 -0.23
CA ALA A 468 -4.48 11.00 -1.13
C ALA A 468 -3.75 11.94 -2.11
N GLY A 469 -3.82 11.62 -3.41
CA GLY A 469 -3.12 12.35 -4.46
C GLY A 469 -3.92 13.53 -5.00
N TYR A 470 -4.28 13.50 -6.29
CA TYR A 470 -5.17 14.49 -6.87
C TYR A 470 -6.62 14.20 -6.44
N VAL A 471 -7.05 14.85 -5.36
CA VAL A 471 -8.39 14.70 -4.75
C VAL A 471 -8.99 16.06 -4.40
N SER A 472 -10.32 16.13 -4.25
CA SER A 472 -11.00 17.32 -3.78
C SER A 472 -12.06 17.00 -2.73
N SER A 473 -12.30 17.93 -1.82
CA SER A 473 -13.31 17.83 -0.74
C SER A 473 -13.17 16.52 0.04
N THR A 474 -11.93 16.09 0.27
CA THR A 474 -11.61 14.83 0.94
C THR A 474 -11.29 15.08 2.41
N THR A 475 -11.84 14.26 3.29
CA THR A 475 -11.63 14.35 4.74
C THR A 475 -10.93 13.11 5.27
N ILE A 476 -9.77 13.28 5.89
CA ILE A 476 -9.06 12.24 6.62
C ILE A 476 -9.06 12.66 8.08
N ALA A 477 -9.89 12.03 8.93
CA ALA A 477 -10.16 12.55 10.25
C ALA A 477 -10.28 11.49 11.34
N GLN A 478 -9.81 11.84 12.54
CA GLN A 478 -9.96 11.02 13.74
C GLN A 478 -9.35 9.62 13.60
N ASN A 479 -8.32 9.46 12.77
CA ASN A 479 -7.63 8.20 12.60
C ASN A 479 -6.50 8.07 13.62
N GLU A 480 -6.24 6.85 14.09
CA GLU A 480 -5.05 6.48 14.85
C GLU A 480 -4.06 5.81 13.88
N VAL A 481 -2.89 6.43 13.67
CA VAL A 481 -1.88 5.96 12.70
C VAL A 481 -0.55 5.75 13.40
N SER A 482 0.06 4.56 13.25
CA SER A 482 1.34 4.23 13.90
C SER A 482 2.13 3.16 13.15
N GLY A 483 3.42 3.03 13.50
CA GLY A 483 4.29 1.99 12.93
C GLY A 483 4.67 2.25 11.46
N CYS A 484 4.76 3.53 11.05
CA CYS A 484 5.07 3.90 9.67
C CYS A 484 6.59 3.94 9.44
N LYS A 485 7.04 3.24 8.42
CA LYS A 485 8.47 3.23 8.08
C LYS A 485 8.92 4.58 7.52
N TRP A 486 8.04 5.31 6.87
CA TRP A 486 8.20 6.65 6.33
C TRP A 486 7.13 7.60 6.90
N SER A 487 6.31 8.24 6.07
CA SER A 487 5.29 9.20 6.49
C SER A 487 4.00 8.54 7.01
N GLY A 488 3.28 9.24 7.88
CA GLY A 488 1.97 8.80 8.34
C GLY A 488 0.87 9.04 7.31
N ILE A 489 0.42 10.28 7.15
CA ILE A 489 -0.65 10.66 6.23
C ILE A 489 -0.09 11.64 5.20
N CYS A 490 -0.20 11.29 3.91
CA CYS A 490 0.19 12.13 2.78
C CYS A 490 -1.04 12.71 2.07
N LEU A 491 -0.98 14.00 1.71
CA LEU A 491 -2.05 14.70 1.01
C LEU A 491 -1.47 15.60 -0.09
N GLY A 492 -1.82 15.32 -1.34
CA GLY A 492 -1.36 16.03 -2.51
C GLY A 492 -0.31 15.26 -3.32
N TRP A 493 -0.13 15.65 -4.56
CA TRP A 493 0.81 15.07 -5.52
C TRP A 493 1.22 16.07 -6.61
N GLY A 494 2.32 15.81 -7.30
CA GLY A 494 2.69 16.47 -8.55
C GLY A 494 3.53 17.72 -8.44
N TRP A 495 3.94 18.15 -7.25
CA TRP A 495 4.83 19.29 -7.01
C TRP A 495 4.38 20.58 -7.74
N LEU A 496 3.08 20.86 -7.77
CA LEU A 496 2.48 21.90 -8.61
C LEU A 496 2.21 23.18 -7.82
N PRO A 497 2.84 24.32 -8.19
CA PRO A 497 2.55 25.62 -7.59
C PRO A 497 1.18 26.13 -8.03
N ALA A 498 0.67 27.15 -7.32
CA ALA A 498 -0.56 27.83 -7.67
C ALA A 498 -0.53 28.31 -9.13
N PRO A 499 -1.53 27.97 -9.96
CA PRO A 499 -1.56 28.39 -11.35
C PRO A 499 -1.71 29.91 -11.46
N LYS A 500 -1.03 30.51 -12.43
CA LYS A 500 -1.08 31.96 -12.68
C LYS A 500 -2.41 32.38 -13.31
N GLU A 501 -3.02 31.51 -14.10
CA GLU A 501 -4.25 31.80 -14.83
C GLU A 501 -5.50 31.50 -14.01
N LYS A 502 -6.44 32.47 -13.96
CA LYS A 502 -7.72 32.32 -13.24
C LYS A 502 -8.58 31.16 -13.78
N ALA A 503 -8.51 30.86 -15.09
CA ALA A 503 -9.23 29.75 -15.70
C ALA A 503 -8.76 28.39 -15.15
N SER A 504 -7.45 28.24 -14.97
CA SER A 504 -6.84 27.03 -14.39
C SER A 504 -7.20 26.86 -12.91
N LEU A 505 -7.34 27.95 -12.15
CA LEU A 505 -7.78 27.91 -10.74
C LEU A 505 -9.19 27.31 -10.58
N ARG A 506 -10.09 27.58 -11.53
CA ARG A 506 -11.46 27.02 -11.49
C ARG A 506 -11.50 25.50 -11.70
N ARG A 507 -10.51 24.98 -12.40
CA ARG A 507 -10.37 23.56 -12.74
C ARG A 507 -9.31 22.86 -11.89
N TRP A 508 -8.77 23.57 -10.89
CA TRP A 508 -7.70 23.02 -10.07
C TRP A 508 -8.16 21.78 -9.29
N PRO A 509 -7.47 20.65 -9.42
CA PRO A 509 -8.00 19.37 -8.92
C PRO A 509 -7.91 19.24 -7.40
N MET A 510 -6.91 19.82 -6.76
CA MET A 510 -6.69 19.65 -5.32
C MET A 510 -7.20 20.86 -4.55
N ARG A 511 -8.28 20.68 -3.81
CA ARG A 511 -8.89 21.76 -3.02
C ARG A 511 -9.83 21.22 -1.95
N ASP A 512 -10.06 22.04 -0.94
CA ASP A 512 -11.03 21.75 0.13
C ASP A 512 -10.80 20.39 0.78
N ASN A 513 -9.53 20.03 1.03
CA ASN A 513 -9.10 18.77 1.64
C ASN A 513 -8.72 18.99 3.10
N HIS A 514 -9.10 18.09 4.00
CA HIS A 514 -8.97 18.29 5.44
C HIS A 514 -8.32 17.12 6.15
N LEU A 515 -7.24 17.40 6.90
CA LEU A 515 -6.62 16.51 7.87
C LEU A 515 -6.97 16.96 9.27
N THR A 516 -7.92 16.29 9.93
CA THR A 516 -8.51 16.84 11.17
C THR A 516 -8.57 15.80 12.29
N GLY A 517 -8.04 16.16 13.45
CA GLY A 517 -8.18 15.36 14.68
C GLY A 517 -7.52 13.98 14.61
N ASN A 518 -6.56 13.75 13.71
CA ASN A 518 -5.84 12.48 13.62
C ASN A 518 -4.79 12.39 14.73
N HIS A 519 -4.56 11.18 15.23
CA HIS A 519 -3.48 10.85 16.14
C HIS A 519 -2.42 10.04 15.38
N VAL A 520 -1.26 10.65 15.11
CA VAL A 520 -0.17 10.02 14.36
C VAL A 520 1.08 9.94 15.22
N PHE A 521 1.64 8.74 15.35
CA PHE A 521 2.81 8.46 16.16
C PHE A 521 3.61 7.26 15.64
N ASP A 522 4.88 7.11 16.08
CA ASP A 522 5.78 6.06 15.60
C ASP A 522 5.87 6.05 14.05
N PHE A 523 6.25 7.19 13.47
CA PHE A 523 6.48 7.39 12.04
C PHE A 523 7.96 7.76 11.79
N GLY A 524 8.43 7.68 10.54
CA GLY A 524 9.85 7.90 10.21
C GLY A 524 10.76 6.87 10.87
N LEU A 525 10.30 5.63 10.98
CA LEU A 525 11.02 4.59 11.71
C LEU A 525 12.26 4.07 10.95
N GLN A 526 12.26 4.13 9.62
CA GLN A 526 13.34 3.62 8.76
C GLN A 526 13.85 4.66 7.76
N LEU A 527 12.96 5.46 7.20
CA LEU A 527 13.27 6.46 6.19
C LEU A 527 13.11 7.88 6.76
N HIS A 528 13.76 8.83 6.12
CA HIS A 528 13.71 10.24 6.46
C HIS A 528 13.11 11.05 5.30
N ASP A 529 13.21 12.39 5.38
CA ASP A 529 12.53 13.31 4.47
C ASP A 529 11.01 13.07 4.48
N CYS A 530 10.43 13.10 5.69
CA CYS A 530 9.07 12.63 5.97
C CYS A 530 8.39 13.45 7.06
N GLY A 531 7.10 13.23 7.22
CA GLY A 531 6.28 13.81 8.28
C GLY A 531 5.22 12.88 8.82
N ALA A 532 4.75 13.13 10.06
CA ALA A 532 3.50 12.51 10.51
C ALA A 532 2.37 12.88 9.56
N LEU A 533 2.30 14.17 9.18
CA LEU A 533 1.46 14.70 8.11
C LEU A 533 2.39 15.32 7.06
N TYR A 534 2.21 14.92 5.80
CA TYR A 534 3.03 15.33 4.67
C TYR A 534 2.16 15.89 3.55
N THR A 535 2.51 17.05 3.00
CA THR A 535 1.72 17.68 1.94
C THR A 535 2.56 18.10 0.76
N LEU A 536 1.91 18.10 -0.42
CA LEU A 536 2.48 18.55 -1.69
C LEU A 536 1.48 19.44 -2.44
N SER A 537 2.00 20.37 -3.21
CA SER A 537 1.25 21.18 -4.18
C SER A 537 0.26 22.16 -3.57
N TYR A 538 -0.20 23.08 -4.41
CA TYR A 538 -1.21 24.08 -4.06
C TYR A 538 -2.60 23.46 -3.86
N GLN A 539 -3.21 23.70 -2.69
CA GLN A 539 -4.52 23.14 -2.30
C GLN A 539 -5.37 24.20 -1.59
N PRO A 540 -6.01 25.11 -2.35
CA PRO A 540 -6.80 26.18 -1.74
C PRO A 540 -7.99 25.65 -0.94
N GLY A 541 -8.25 26.26 0.23
CA GLY A 541 -9.33 25.89 1.13
C GLY A 541 -9.07 24.65 1.97
N SER A 542 -7.88 24.06 1.87
CA SER A 542 -7.51 22.88 2.64
C SER A 542 -7.02 23.24 4.05
N SER A 543 -7.07 22.27 4.97
CA SER A 543 -6.67 22.49 6.36
C SER A 543 -5.97 21.30 7.02
N ILE A 544 -5.15 21.60 8.01
CA ILE A 544 -4.52 20.66 8.95
C ILE A 544 -4.85 21.16 10.36
N GLU A 545 -5.85 20.56 11.02
CA GLU A 545 -6.43 21.12 12.23
C GLU A 545 -6.62 20.07 13.34
N GLY A 546 -6.26 20.43 14.57
CA GLY A 546 -6.57 19.64 15.75
C GLY A 546 -5.94 18.25 15.80
N ASN A 547 -4.86 18.00 15.04
CA ASN A 547 -4.19 16.71 15.03
C ASN A 547 -3.24 16.59 16.23
N ARG A 548 -3.10 15.37 16.76
CA ARG A 548 -2.11 15.01 17.77
C ARG A 548 -0.97 14.24 17.12
N LEU A 549 0.24 14.78 17.16
CA LEU A 549 1.42 14.24 16.48
C LEU A 549 2.52 14.02 17.51
N GLU A 550 3.03 12.78 17.64
CA GLU A 550 4.00 12.46 18.69
C GLU A 550 4.88 11.26 18.33
N ARG A 551 5.91 11.02 19.13
CA ARG A 551 6.85 9.89 18.98
C ARG A 551 7.42 9.75 17.57
N MET A 552 8.04 10.81 17.10
CA MET A 552 8.79 10.81 15.85
C MET A 552 9.94 9.80 15.90
N GLY A 553 10.09 8.99 14.86
CA GLY A 553 11.17 8.03 14.69
C GLY A 553 12.53 8.72 14.46
N ARG A 554 13.59 7.91 14.54
CA ARG A 554 14.97 8.41 14.34
C ARG A 554 15.52 8.18 12.95
N ALA A 555 14.81 7.39 12.10
CA ALA A 555 15.29 6.96 10.80
C ALA A 555 16.80 6.56 10.88
N PRO A 556 17.14 5.39 11.46
CA PRO A 556 18.51 5.09 11.91
C PRO A 556 19.56 5.10 10.81
N PHE A 557 19.13 4.96 9.54
CA PHE A 557 20.01 4.97 8.36
C PHE A 557 19.91 6.29 7.59
N ALA A 558 19.35 7.33 8.22
CA ALA A 558 19.14 8.63 7.59
C ALA A 558 20.46 9.26 7.15
N THR A 559 20.47 9.80 5.95
CA THR A 559 21.56 10.60 5.40
C THR A 559 21.31 12.11 5.56
N ASN A 560 20.21 12.50 6.21
CA ASN A 560 19.94 13.84 6.71
C ASN A 560 18.94 13.75 7.89
N GLN A 561 18.58 14.88 8.49
CA GLN A 561 17.72 14.94 9.67
C GLN A 561 16.30 15.47 9.37
N ARG A 562 15.83 15.34 8.14
CA ARG A 562 14.52 15.83 7.73
C ARG A 562 13.42 14.85 8.14
N VAL A 563 13.05 14.89 9.42
CA VAL A 563 11.85 14.23 9.95
C VAL A 563 11.07 15.27 10.73
N PHE A 564 9.81 15.47 10.43
CA PHE A 564 8.98 16.54 10.96
C PHE A 564 7.63 16.01 11.47
N TYR A 565 6.98 16.73 12.36
CA TYR A 565 5.59 16.42 12.69
C TYR A 565 4.64 16.80 11.55
N ILE A 566 4.83 17.99 10.97
CA ILE A 566 4.15 18.40 9.75
C ILE A 566 5.24 18.76 8.73
N TYR A 567 5.21 18.15 7.56
CA TYR A 567 6.12 18.49 6.49
C TYR A 567 5.36 19.05 5.29
N LEU A 568 5.55 20.33 5.07
CA LEU A 568 5.00 21.09 3.96
C LEU A 568 6.06 21.11 2.87
N ASP A 569 5.99 20.14 1.98
CA ASP A 569 6.99 19.96 0.93
C ASP A 569 6.60 20.73 -0.35
N GLU A 570 7.35 20.56 -1.39
CA GLU A 570 7.38 21.40 -2.58
C GLU A 570 6.00 21.83 -3.09
N ALA A 571 5.90 23.13 -3.32
CA ALA A 571 4.70 23.81 -3.80
C ALA A 571 3.48 23.73 -2.87
N THR A 572 3.60 23.15 -1.66
CA THR A 572 2.52 23.20 -0.67
C THR A 572 2.11 24.65 -0.42
N ASP A 573 0.82 24.95 -0.64
CA ASP A 573 0.27 26.28 -0.47
C ASP A 573 -1.26 26.23 -0.31
N GLY A 574 -1.86 27.29 0.24
CA GLY A 574 -3.30 27.45 0.37
C GLY A 574 -3.94 26.74 1.56
N PHE A 575 -3.13 26.21 2.48
CA PHE A 575 -3.60 25.56 3.70
C PHE A 575 -3.81 26.54 4.87
N THR A 576 -4.76 26.18 5.74
CA THR A 576 -4.85 26.69 7.11
C THR A 576 -4.36 25.59 8.06
N ILE A 577 -3.38 25.90 8.90
CA ILE A 577 -2.76 24.97 9.85
C ILE A 577 -2.92 25.56 11.25
N ARG A 578 -3.67 24.90 12.13
CA ARG A 578 -3.94 25.39 13.47
C ARG A 578 -4.33 24.30 14.45
N ASP A 579 -4.25 24.61 15.72
CA ASP A 579 -4.71 23.76 16.82
C ASP A 579 -4.09 22.36 16.83
N ASN A 580 -2.91 22.16 16.21
CA ASN A 580 -2.23 20.88 16.20
C ASN A 580 -1.34 20.74 17.44
N VAL A 581 -1.39 19.58 18.08
CA VAL A 581 -0.61 19.28 19.29
C VAL A 581 0.59 18.43 18.93
N MET A 582 1.78 18.91 19.23
CA MET A 582 3.06 18.21 19.04
C MET A 582 4.01 18.52 20.20
N PRO A 583 4.94 17.60 20.58
CA PRO A 583 5.86 17.82 21.71
C PRO A 583 6.77 19.04 21.57
N GLU A 584 7.16 19.36 20.34
CA GLU A 584 7.89 20.56 19.95
C GLU A 584 7.32 21.09 18.64
N TRP A 585 7.32 22.41 18.45
CA TRP A 585 6.85 23.02 17.21
C TRP A 585 7.84 22.73 16.08
N ARG A 586 7.65 21.64 15.38
CA ARG A 586 8.55 21.17 14.31
C ARG A 586 7.80 20.94 13.01
N ILE A 587 7.58 22.05 12.30
CA ILE A 587 7.02 22.07 10.94
C ILE A 587 8.16 22.27 9.96
N GLY A 588 8.36 21.30 9.07
CA GLY A 588 9.28 21.42 7.92
C GLY A 588 8.61 22.16 6.78
N GLN A 589 9.37 23.04 6.11
CA GLN A 589 8.92 23.73 4.91
C GLN A 589 10.00 23.63 3.84
N ASN A 590 9.62 23.20 2.63
CA ASN A 590 10.50 23.13 1.48
C ASN A 590 9.82 23.73 0.24
N GLN A 591 10.34 24.84 -0.28
CA GLN A 591 9.82 25.53 -1.47
C GLN A 591 8.29 25.75 -1.45
N THR A 592 7.75 26.12 -0.29
CA THR A 592 6.31 26.33 -0.08
C THR A 592 5.82 27.64 -0.70
N GLY A 593 4.52 27.72 -0.99
CA GLY A 593 3.89 28.94 -1.50
C GLY A 593 3.51 29.94 -0.40
N PRO A 594 3.13 31.19 -0.78
CA PRO A 594 2.93 32.30 0.15
C PRO A 594 1.53 32.37 0.76
N LYS A 595 0.59 31.51 0.40
CA LYS A 595 -0.84 31.62 0.82
C LYS A 595 -1.20 30.72 1.99
N MET A 596 -0.22 30.20 2.69
CA MET A 596 -0.45 29.42 3.90
C MET A 596 -0.77 30.31 5.10
N LYS A 597 -1.62 29.80 5.99
CA LYS A 597 -1.88 30.39 7.31
C LYS A 597 -1.46 29.36 8.35
N ILE A 598 -0.45 29.69 9.14
CA ILE A 598 0.08 28.81 10.19
C ILE A 598 -0.09 29.52 11.51
N GLU A 599 -0.85 28.88 12.40
CA GLU A 599 -1.15 29.37 13.75
C GLU A 599 -0.70 28.30 14.76
N GLU A 600 0.06 28.71 15.79
CA GLU A 600 0.49 27.81 16.88
C GLU A 600 -0.68 27.38 17.76
#